data_b740f8848a5039ae7e7dd9996be60389
#
_entry.id   b740f8848a5039ae7e7dd9996be60389
#
_cell.length_a   1.000
_cell.length_b   1.000
_cell.length_c   1.000
_cell.angle_alpha   90.00
_cell.angle_beta   90.00
_cell.angle_gamma   90.00
#
_symmetry.space_group_name_H-M   'P 1'
#
loop_
_entity.id
_entity.type
_entity.pdbx_description
1 polymer ?
#
loop_
_entity_poly.entity_id
_entity_poly.type
_entity_poly.pdbx_seq_one_letter_code
_entity_poly.pdbx_strand_id
1 'polypeptide(L)'
;MNKFKITFVLASFIFVAGCSMSTSTDSNKSNEDLAMAWVEAGYTGKAEAIEMVTKNMAEDAEVLGERYVGMGFIWNPDESGMTVTYIIPESPASKALEVGDSFVEVGGVRLTSENRNSLGFRGKPGEEVSAVVLRDGAEVAISVARGAVRQVSSKIQVLETFAEGDAENWAADDFNVMEASTTEDGVVWVLSWSEFTEVASGLTSNAYTATRFEFNDAGQVTWVANLSEDRFVLEQQGYSITR
;
A
#
# COMPACT_ATOMS: atom_id res chain seq x y z
N MET A 1 -8.81 -4.02 -91.84
CA MET A 1 -8.26 -2.98 -90.96
C MET A 1 -9.20 -2.83 -89.73
N ASN A 2 -8.98 -3.61 -88.73
CA ASN A 2 -9.78 -3.57 -87.52
C ASN A 2 -8.96 -2.84 -86.44
N LYS A 3 -9.49 -1.73 -85.94
CA LYS A 3 -8.93 -0.95 -84.84
C LYS A 3 -9.45 -1.51 -83.55
N PHE A 4 -8.57 -2.13 -82.76
CA PHE A 4 -8.84 -2.54 -81.37
C PHE A 4 -8.74 -1.28 -80.46
N LYS A 5 -9.83 -0.96 -79.78
CA LYS A 5 -9.86 0.04 -78.72
C LYS A 5 -9.61 -0.69 -77.39
N ILE A 6 -8.50 -0.41 -76.76
CA ILE A 6 -8.18 -0.84 -75.44
C ILE A 6 -8.78 0.18 -74.45
N THR A 7 -9.78 -0.26 -73.70
CA THR A 7 -10.36 0.52 -72.55
C THR A 7 -9.59 0.22 -71.34
N PHE A 8 -8.85 1.21 -70.78
CA PHE A 8 -8.20 1.13 -69.46
C PHE A 8 -9.26 1.35 -68.42
N VAL A 9 -9.53 0.32 -67.58
CA VAL A 9 -10.32 0.43 -66.36
C VAL A 9 -9.36 0.81 -65.24
N LEU A 10 -9.47 2.03 -64.75
CA LEU A 10 -8.73 2.52 -63.58
C LEU A 10 -9.44 2.02 -62.34
N ALA A 11 -8.95 0.98 -61.69
CA ALA A 11 -9.42 0.53 -60.41
C ALA A 11 -8.86 1.45 -59.33
N SER A 12 -9.70 2.35 -58.81
CA SER A 12 -9.38 3.17 -57.65
C SER A 12 -9.45 2.27 -56.40
N PHE A 13 -8.31 1.91 -55.83
CA PHE A 13 -8.22 1.35 -54.49
C PHE A 13 -8.43 2.48 -53.48
N ILE A 14 -9.61 2.49 -52.84
CA ILE A 14 -9.87 3.31 -51.66
C ILE A 14 -9.21 2.58 -50.48
N PHE A 15 -8.06 3.06 -50.01
CA PHE A 15 -7.51 2.69 -48.74
C PHE A 15 -8.39 3.33 -47.65
N VAL A 16 -9.28 2.56 -47.06
CA VAL A 16 -9.92 2.92 -45.81
C VAL A 16 -8.86 2.68 -44.72
N ALA A 17 -8.17 3.74 -44.31
CA ALA A 17 -7.41 3.74 -43.07
C ALA A 17 -8.43 3.66 -41.92
N GLY A 18 -8.71 2.46 -41.49
CA GLY A 18 -9.43 2.21 -40.24
C GLY A 18 -8.52 2.67 -39.11
N CYS A 19 -8.74 3.88 -38.56
CA CYS A 19 -8.27 4.24 -37.26
C CYS A 19 -8.95 3.28 -36.25
N SER A 20 -8.21 2.28 -35.79
CA SER A 20 -8.58 1.53 -34.62
C SER A 20 -8.39 2.43 -33.38
N MET A 21 -9.37 3.30 -33.12
CA MET A 21 -9.56 3.95 -31.83
C MET A 21 -10.49 3.05 -31.01
N SER A 22 -9.98 2.05 -30.30
CA SER A 22 -10.80 1.32 -29.35
C SER A 22 -10.02 0.47 -28.33
N THR A 23 -8.70 0.61 -28.19
CA THR A 23 -7.98 -0.19 -27.20
C THR A 23 -7.93 0.44 -25.81
N SER A 24 -8.01 1.77 -25.68
CA SER A 24 -7.92 2.43 -24.38
C SER A 24 -9.19 2.33 -23.51
N THR A 25 -10.38 2.33 -24.14
CA THR A 25 -11.64 2.29 -23.39
C THR A 25 -11.94 0.91 -22.81
N ASP A 26 -11.58 -0.16 -23.53
CA ASP A 26 -11.81 -1.53 -23.06
C ASP A 26 -10.79 -1.93 -21.99
N SER A 27 -9.54 -1.49 -22.08
CA SER A 27 -8.54 -1.75 -21.04
C SER A 27 -8.85 -0.99 -19.75
N ASN A 28 -9.29 0.27 -19.83
CA ASN A 28 -9.67 1.06 -18.66
C ASN A 28 -10.85 0.43 -17.92
N LYS A 29 -11.87 -0.04 -18.65
CA LYS A 29 -13.00 -0.74 -18.03
C LYS A 29 -12.58 -2.03 -17.36
N SER A 30 -11.68 -2.81 -17.98
CA SER A 30 -11.13 -4.03 -17.37
C SER A 30 -10.35 -3.73 -16.07
N ASN A 31 -9.59 -2.63 -16.01
CA ASN A 31 -8.86 -2.22 -14.83
C ASN A 31 -9.78 -1.70 -13.71
N GLU A 32 -10.86 -0.99 -14.06
CA GLU A 32 -11.90 -0.59 -13.09
C GLU A 32 -12.60 -1.82 -12.49
N ASP A 33 -13.01 -2.78 -13.32
CA ASP A 33 -13.65 -4.02 -12.86
C ASP A 33 -12.71 -4.82 -11.93
N LEU A 34 -11.40 -4.91 -12.26
CA LEU A 34 -10.41 -5.57 -11.43
C LEU A 34 -10.18 -4.82 -10.11
N ALA A 35 -10.09 -3.48 -10.13
CA ALA A 35 -9.91 -2.66 -8.95
C ALA A 35 -11.10 -2.79 -7.99
N MET A 36 -12.33 -2.79 -8.50
CA MET A 36 -13.54 -3.03 -7.69
C MET A 36 -13.54 -4.43 -7.09
N ALA A 37 -13.23 -5.46 -7.88
CA ALA A 37 -13.13 -6.84 -7.40
C ALA A 37 -12.00 -7.02 -6.36
N TRP A 38 -10.91 -6.26 -6.48
CA TRP A 38 -9.83 -6.26 -5.47
C TRP A 38 -10.31 -5.74 -4.12
N VAL A 39 -11.02 -4.60 -4.10
CA VAL A 39 -11.58 -4.02 -2.88
C VAL A 39 -12.63 -4.94 -2.28
N GLU A 40 -13.52 -5.51 -3.09
CA GLU A 40 -14.52 -6.48 -2.66
C GLU A 40 -13.89 -7.72 -2.02
N ALA A 41 -12.85 -8.30 -2.64
CA ALA A 41 -12.14 -9.45 -2.10
C ALA A 41 -11.52 -9.15 -0.72
N GLY A 42 -10.97 -7.94 -0.53
CA GLY A 42 -10.43 -7.48 0.75
C GLY A 42 -11.44 -7.43 1.87
N TYR A 43 -12.68 -7.07 1.58
CA TYR A 43 -13.78 -7.03 2.56
C TYR A 43 -14.47 -8.38 2.75
N THR A 44 -14.46 -9.26 1.74
CA THR A 44 -15.15 -10.56 1.77
C THR A 44 -14.43 -11.53 2.70
N GLY A 45 -13.11 -11.60 2.64
CA GLY A 45 -12.38 -12.53 3.48
C GLY A 45 -10.89 -12.63 3.16
N LYS A 46 -10.16 -13.23 4.10
CA LYS A 46 -8.71 -13.42 4.01
C LYS A 46 -8.31 -14.27 2.79
N ALA A 47 -9.04 -15.34 2.51
CA ALA A 47 -8.72 -16.25 1.40
C ALA A 47 -8.89 -15.56 0.05
N GLU A 48 -9.96 -14.79 -0.12
CA GLU A 48 -10.28 -14.00 -1.31
C GLU A 48 -9.22 -12.91 -1.53
N ALA A 49 -8.81 -12.22 -0.47
CA ALA A 49 -7.75 -11.21 -0.52
C ALA A 49 -6.41 -11.81 -0.96
N ILE A 50 -6.00 -12.96 -0.40
CA ILE A 50 -4.77 -13.67 -0.77
C ILE A 50 -4.82 -14.13 -2.23
N GLU A 51 -5.95 -14.70 -2.67
CA GLU A 51 -6.14 -15.14 -4.06
C GLU A 51 -6.03 -13.95 -5.02
N MET A 52 -6.67 -12.83 -4.69
CA MET A 52 -6.64 -11.60 -5.49
C MET A 52 -5.21 -11.07 -5.66
N VAL A 53 -4.46 -10.91 -4.58
CA VAL A 53 -3.06 -10.47 -4.61
C VAL A 53 -2.19 -11.46 -5.39
N THR A 54 -2.34 -12.76 -5.14
CA THR A 54 -1.53 -13.79 -5.80
C THR A 54 -1.68 -13.74 -7.33
N LYS A 55 -2.91 -13.60 -7.82
CA LYS A 55 -3.20 -13.66 -9.26
C LYS A 55 -2.93 -12.36 -10.00
N ASN A 56 -3.27 -11.22 -9.38
CA ASN A 56 -3.43 -9.98 -10.11
C ASN A 56 -2.37 -8.91 -9.75
N MET A 57 -1.54 -9.13 -8.74
CA MET A 57 -0.46 -8.22 -8.39
C MET A 57 0.84 -8.57 -9.13
N ALA A 58 1.49 -7.59 -9.73
CA ALA A 58 2.81 -7.77 -10.36
C ALA A 58 3.88 -8.12 -9.31
N GLU A 59 4.95 -8.80 -9.71
CA GLU A 59 6.00 -9.23 -8.77
C GLU A 59 6.79 -8.06 -8.18
N ASP A 60 6.92 -6.98 -8.93
CA ASP A 60 7.60 -5.74 -8.56
C ASP A 60 6.65 -4.65 -8.02
N ALA A 61 5.41 -5.02 -7.70
CA ALA A 61 4.40 -4.10 -7.23
C ALA A 61 4.68 -3.58 -5.81
N GLU A 62 4.16 -2.40 -5.54
CA GLU A 62 4.27 -1.71 -4.25
C GLU A 62 2.88 -1.42 -3.66
N VAL A 63 2.68 -1.80 -2.39
CA VAL A 63 1.52 -1.38 -1.59
C VAL A 63 1.97 -0.33 -0.60
N LEU A 64 1.36 0.83 -0.66
CA LEU A 64 1.65 1.91 0.28
C LEU A 64 0.81 1.74 1.54
N GLY A 65 1.50 1.52 2.65
CA GLY A 65 0.93 1.57 3.98
C GLY A 65 0.73 3.00 4.49
N GLU A 66 0.29 3.11 5.73
CA GLU A 66 0.08 4.39 6.39
C GLU A 66 1.34 5.25 6.45
N ARG A 67 1.12 6.55 6.36
CA ARG A 67 2.16 7.54 6.61
C ARG A 67 2.18 7.92 8.09
N TYR A 68 3.36 7.96 8.67
CA TYR A 68 3.54 8.38 10.06
C TYR A 68 4.77 9.28 10.22
N VAL A 69 4.88 9.94 11.36
CA VAL A 69 6.10 10.70 11.71
C VAL A 69 6.96 9.87 12.64
N GLY A 70 8.17 9.56 12.18
CA GLY A 70 9.08 8.68 12.91
C GLY A 70 10.45 8.58 12.29
N MET A 71 11.17 7.51 12.61
CA MET A 71 12.51 7.23 12.09
C MET A 71 12.48 6.40 10.81
N GLY A 72 11.61 5.38 10.69
CA GLY A 72 11.46 4.56 9.48
C GLY A 72 12.35 3.32 9.44
N PHE A 73 12.18 2.41 10.40
CA PHE A 73 12.82 1.11 10.42
C PHE A 73 11.83 0.04 10.93
N ILE A 74 12.15 -1.22 10.68
CA ILE A 74 11.42 -2.40 11.17
C ILE A 74 12.39 -3.22 12.04
N TRP A 75 11.87 -3.85 13.07
CA TRP A 75 12.58 -4.72 13.98
C TRP A 75 11.75 -5.97 14.28
N ASN A 76 12.41 -7.07 14.68
CA ASN A 76 11.72 -8.31 15.02
C ASN A 76 11.18 -8.26 16.46
N PRO A 77 9.86 -8.30 16.70
CA PRO A 77 9.28 -8.25 18.03
C PRO A 77 9.54 -9.49 18.87
N ASP A 78 9.87 -10.63 18.26
CA ASP A 78 10.11 -11.90 18.94
C ASP A 78 11.51 -11.99 19.56
N GLU A 79 12.41 -11.06 19.22
CA GLU A 79 13.74 -10.99 19.80
C GLU A 79 13.76 -10.16 21.09
N SER A 80 14.63 -10.52 22.02
CA SER A 80 14.77 -9.84 23.32
C SER A 80 15.29 -8.40 23.19
N GLY A 81 15.95 -8.06 22.08
CA GLY A 81 16.42 -6.73 21.70
C GLY A 81 15.61 -6.14 20.56
N MET A 82 15.78 -4.83 20.31
CA MET A 82 15.25 -4.17 19.12
C MET A 82 16.32 -4.15 18.04
N THR A 83 16.51 -5.27 17.38
CA THR A 83 17.45 -5.37 16.24
C THR A 83 16.76 -4.92 14.96
N VAL A 84 17.37 -3.96 14.26
CA VAL A 84 16.89 -3.45 12.99
C VAL A 84 16.98 -4.54 11.93
N THR A 85 15.85 -4.96 11.38
CA THR A 85 15.76 -5.98 10.32
C THR A 85 15.58 -5.38 8.94
N TYR A 86 15.00 -4.16 8.87
CA TYR A 86 14.79 -3.44 7.62
C TYR A 86 14.78 -1.93 7.86
N ILE A 87 15.31 -1.18 6.92
CA ILE A 87 15.27 0.28 6.90
C ILE A 87 14.45 0.73 5.71
N ILE A 88 13.40 1.51 5.99
CA ILE A 88 12.52 2.03 4.94
C ILE A 88 13.34 3.00 4.06
N PRO A 89 13.41 2.79 2.75
CA PRO A 89 14.15 3.66 1.85
C PRO A 89 13.74 5.13 2.00
N GLU A 90 14.72 6.03 1.86
CA GLU A 90 14.53 7.49 1.96
C GLU A 90 13.97 7.98 3.32
N SER A 91 13.79 7.09 4.30
CA SER A 91 13.37 7.46 5.65
C SER A 91 14.50 8.18 6.41
N PRO A 92 14.18 8.90 7.51
CA PRO A 92 15.21 9.47 8.39
C PRO A 92 16.25 8.44 8.88
N ALA A 93 15.80 7.20 9.17
CA ALA A 93 16.66 6.12 9.62
C ALA A 93 17.75 5.74 8.60
N SER A 94 17.47 5.85 7.31
CA SER A 94 18.40 5.45 6.25
C SER A 94 19.73 6.24 6.24
N LYS A 95 19.80 7.32 6.99
CA LYS A 95 21.01 8.16 7.10
C LYS A 95 21.89 7.82 8.31
N ALA A 96 21.40 7.02 9.26
CA ALA A 96 22.08 6.82 10.55
C ALA A 96 22.04 5.37 11.06
N LEU A 97 21.06 4.56 10.65
CA LEU A 97 20.93 3.17 11.04
C LEU A 97 21.44 2.23 9.94
N GLU A 98 21.85 1.05 10.38
CA GLU A 98 22.20 -0.09 9.52
C GLU A 98 21.37 -1.30 9.95
N VAL A 99 21.07 -2.18 8.98
CA VAL A 99 20.45 -3.47 9.30
C VAL A 99 21.40 -4.27 10.17
N GLY A 100 20.89 -4.81 11.29
CA GLY A 100 21.68 -5.47 12.32
C GLY A 100 22.00 -4.60 13.53
N ASP A 101 21.79 -3.28 13.47
CA ASP A 101 21.89 -2.41 14.65
C ASP A 101 20.88 -2.87 15.72
N SER A 102 21.34 -2.99 16.97
CA SER A 102 20.46 -3.29 18.11
C SER A 102 20.40 -2.10 19.05
N PHE A 103 19.19 -1.59 19.33
CA PHE A 103 19.03 -0.45 20.23
C PHE A 103 19.41 -0.82 21.66
N VAL A 104 20.19 0.06 22.30
CA VAL A 104 20.59 -0.02 23.72
C VAL A 104 19.86 1.04 24.54
N GLU A 105 19.73 2.24 23.98
CA GLU A 105 19.12 3.40 24.63
C GLU A 105 18.43 4.29 23.57
N VAL A 106 17.30 4.91 23.94
CA VAL A 106 16.56 5.85 23.08
C VAL A 106 16.11 7.04 23.93
N GLY A 107 16.49 8.26 23.55
CA GLY A 107 16.11 9.47 24.27
C GLY A 107 16.55 9.49 25.74
N GLY A 108 17.68 8.89 26.06
CA GLY A 108 18.17 8.76 27.43
C GLY A 108 17.49 7.63 28.25
N VAL A 109 16.62 6.86 27.62
CA VAL A 109 15.92 5.72 28.27
C VAL A 109 16.53 4.42 27.77
N ARG A 110 17.10 3.63 28.69
CA ARG A 110 17.67 2.33 28.36
C ARG A 110 16.58 1.36 27.93
N LEU A 111 16.80 0.60 26.87
CA LEU A 111 15.89 -0.40 26.36
C LEU A 111 15.71 -1.57 27.34
N THR A 112 14.45 -1.98 27.54
CA THR A 112 14.05 -3.20 28.25
C THR A 112 12.92 -3.89 27.49
N SER A 113 12.61 -5.14 27.81
CA SER A 113 11.49 -5.86 27.22
C SER A 113 10.14 -5.16 27.46
N GLU A 114 10.00 -4.46 28.60
CA GLU A 114 8.74 -3.82 28.99
C GLU A 114 8.53 -2.47 28.31
N ASN A 115 9.59 -1.72 27.97
CA ASN A 115 9.46 -0.35 27.47
C ASN A 115 9.63 -0.22 25.95
N ARG A 116 10.02 -1.26 25.24
CA ARG A 116 10.34 -1.22 23.80
C ARG A 116 9.24 -0.64 22.93
N ASN A 117 7.97 -0.83 23.28
CA ASN A 117 6.82 -0.31 22.55
C ASN A 117 6.44 1.14 22.93
N SER A 118 7.05 1.70 23.97
CA SER A 118 6.79 3.07 24.46
C SER A 118 7.94 4.05 24.23
N LEU A 119 9.01 3.61 23.57
CA LEU A 119 10.15 4.46 23.25
C LEU A 119 9.79 5.51 22.19
N GLY A 120 10.40 6.68 22.28
CA GLY A 120 10.07 7.87 21.49
C GLY A 120 10.50 7.82 20.02
N PHE A 121 10.26 6.74 19.30
CA PHE A 121 10.57 6.65 17.86
C PHE A 121 9.61 7.46 16.99
N ARG A 122 8.37 7.64 17.44
CA ARG A 122 7.35 8.50 16.81
C ARG A 122 7.23 9.83 17.57
N GLY A 123 6.74 10.88 16.91
CA GLY A 123 6.58 12.19 17.53
C GLY A 123 6.38 13.29 16.50
N LYS A 124 6.83 14.51 16.80
CA LYS A 124 6.69 15.64 15.88
C LYS A 124 7.77 15.61 14.80
N PRO A 125 7.45 16.05 13.56
CA PRO A 125 8.45 16.17 12.50
C PRO A 125 9.53 17.18 12.88
N GLY A 126 10.80 16.84 12.58
CA GLY A 126 11.96 17.68 12.86
C GLY A 126 12.53 17.56 14.28
N GLU A 127 11.82 16.94 15.23
CA GLU A 127 12.40 16.66 16.55
C GLU A 127 13.45 15.54 16.45
N GLU A 128 14.60 15.76 17.04
CA GLU A 128 15.69 14.78 17.09
C GLU A 128 15.45 13.69 18.15
N VAL A 129 15.76 12.46 17.78
CA VAL A 129 15.84 11.31 18.66
C VAL A 129 17.32 10.93 18.78
N SER A 130 17.90 11.12 19.97
CA SER A 130 19.20 10.54 20.30
C SER A 130 19.02 9.08 20.67
N ALA A 131 19.90 8.21 20.19
CA ALA A 131 19.91 6.81 20.57
C ALA A 131 21.35 6.26 20.63
N VAL A 132 21.51 5.15 21.34
CA VAL A 132 22.71 4.32 21.31
C VAL A 132 22.32 2.98 20.73
N VAL A 133 23.06 2.54 19.70
CA VAL A 133 22.89 1.22 19.10
C VAL A 133 24.16 0.40 19.28
N LEU A 134 24.02 -0.90 19.35
CA LEU A 134 25.13 -1.85 19.27
C LEU A 134 25.30 -2.21 17.78
N ARG A 135 26.44 -1.81 17.18
CA ARG A 135 26.85 -2.08 15.81
C ARG A 135 28.18 -2.82 15.83
N ASP A 136 28.26 -4.01 15.26
CA ASP A 136 29.47 -4.85 15.24
C ASP A 136 30.13 -5.04 16.62
N GLY A 137 29.30 -5.12 17.65
CA GLY A 137 29.75 -5.30 19.04
C GLY A 137 30.22 -4.03 19.75
N ALA A 138 30.14 -2.86 19.11
CA ALA A 138 30.47 -1.56 19.70
C ALA A 138 29.23 -0.67 19.86
N GLU A 139 29.18 0.09 20.96
CA GLU A 139 28.13 1.10 21.13
C GLU A 139 28.41 2.32 20.25
N VAL A 140 27.42 2.69 19.44
CA VAL A 140 27.45 3.84 18.52
C VAL A 140 26.32 4.80 18.90
N ALA A 141 26.67 6.04 19.20
CA ALA A 141 25.68 7.08 19.42
C ALA A 141 25.20 7.64 18.07
N ILE A 142 23.89 7.73 17.91
CA ILE A 142 23.23 8.28 16.73
C ILE A 142 22.26 9.38 17.11
N SER A 143 21.96 10.29 16.20
CA SER A 143 20.85 11.25 16.29
C SER A 143 20.10 11.27 14.97
N VAL A 144 18.76 11.15 15.03
CA VAL A 144 17.90 11.11 13.86
C VAL A 144 16.74 12.08 14.05
N ALA A 145 16.62 13.08 13.18
CA ALA A 145 15.46 13.94 13.15
C ALA A 145 14.27 13.17 12.57
N ARG A 146 13.15 13.10 13.31
CA ARG A 146 11.92 12.43 12.85
C ARG A 146 11.39 13.09 11.57
N GLY A 147 10.96 12.31 10.63
CA GLY A 147 10.37 12.77 9.38
C GLY A 147 9.12 12.02 9.00
N ALA A 148 8.48 12.45 7.92
CA ALA A 148 7.39 11.69 7.34
C ALA A 148 7.96 10.39 6.76
N VAL A 149 7.44 9.26 7.23
CA VAL A 149 7.79 7.92 6.76
C VAL A 149 6.60 7.37 6.02
N ARG A 150 6.86 6.71 4.89
CA ARG A 150 5.87 5.95 4.14
C ARG A 150 6.32 4.50 4.12
N GLN A 151 5.54 3.63 4.71
CA GLN A 151 5.78 2.21 4.59
C GLN A 151 5.39 1.75 3.19
N VAL A 152 6.26 0.98 2.54
CA VAL A 152 6.01 0.35 1.25
C VAL A 152 6.20 -1.15 1.46
N SER A 153 5.23 -1.95 1.02
CA SER A 153 5.29 -3.40 1.11
C SER A 153 5.32 -4.00 -0.30
N SER A 154 6.22 -4.94 -0.54
CA SER A 154 6.24 -5.75 -1.74
C SER A 154 5.09 -6.77 -1.73
N LYS A 155 4.80 -7.38 -2.88
CA LYS A 155 3.83 -8.49 -3.00
C LYS A 155 4.08 -9.60 -1.97
N ILE A 156 5.33 -10.02 -1.79
CA ILE A 156 5.70 -11.06 -0.83
C ILE A 156 5.33 -10.63 0.59
N GLN A 157 5.71 -9.42 1.01
CA GLN A 157 5.41 -8.89 2.34
C GLN A 157 3.90 -8.73 2.59
N VAL A 158 3.13 -8.36 1.56
CA VAL A 158 1.66 -8.31 1.66
C VAL A 158 1.09 -9.70 1.91
N LEU A 159 1.54 -10.70 1.14
CA LEU A 159 1.07 -12.09 1.30
C LEU A 159 1.48 -12.68 2.66
N GLU A 160 2.68 -12.40 3.16
CA GLU A 160 3.12 -12.79 4.50
C GLU A 160 2.24 -12.15 5.58
N THR A 161 2.00 -10.82 5.51
CA THR A 161 1.11 -10.10 6.43
C THR A 161 -0.31 -10.68 6.41
N PHE A 162 -0.83 -10.98 5.20
CA PHE A 162 -2.15 -11.60 5.07
C PHE A 162 -2.18 -13.02 5.65
N ALA A 163 -1.12 -13.81 5.46
CA ALA A 163 -1.03 -15.16 6.02
C ALA A 163 -1.05 -15.17 7.56
N GLU A 164 -0.47 -14.16 8.21
CA GLU A 164 -0.46 -13.98 9.67
C GLU A 164 -1.78 -13.41 10.23
N GLY A 165 -2.58 -12.73 9.40
CA GLY A 165 -3.84 -12.11 9.80
C GLY A 165 -4.87 -13.12 10.33
N ASP A 166 -5.72 -12.69 11.25
CA ASP A 166 -6.81 -13.50 11.79
C ASP A 166 -7.95 -13.64 10.77
N ALA A 167 -8.22 -14.86 10.33
CA ALA A 167 -9.26 -15.12 9.33
C ALA A 167 -10.69 -14.97 9.90
N GLU A 168 -10.89 -15.16 11.20
CA GLU A 168 -12.22 -15.06 11.84
C GLU A 168 -12.68 -13.61 11.97
N ASN A 169 -11.73 -12.68 12.06
CA ASN A 169 -11.99 -11.24 12.24
C ASN A 169 -11.57 -10.42 11.00
N TRP A 170 -11.43 -11.05 9.83
CA TRP A 170 -10.98 -10.39 8.61
C TRP A 170 -12.10 -9.69 7.85
N ALA A 171 -13.22 -10.40 7.65
CA ALA A 171 -14.32 -9.91 6.83
C ALA A 171 -14.99 -8.68 7.45
N ALA A 172 -15.41 -7.75 6.60
CA ALA A 172 -16.27 -6.65 7.02
C ALA A 172 -17.65 -7.19 7.46
N ASP A 173 -18.26 -6.56 8.45
CA ASP A 173 -19.64 -6.88 8.87
C ASP A 173 -20.64 -6.52 7.77
N ASP A 174 -20.41 -5.37 7.12
CA ASP A 174 -21.12 -4.92 5.92
C ASP A 174 -20.21 -4.05 5.05
N PHE A 175 -20.41 -4.05 3.74
CA PHE A 175 -19.65 -3.22 2.82
C PHE A 175 -20.38 -2.93 1.52
N ASN A 176 -19.97 -1.86 0.85
CA ASN A 176 -20.43 -1.50 -0.48
C ASN A 176 -19.27 -0.94 -1.31
N VAL A 177 -18.90 -1.61 -2.39
CA VAL A 177 -17.99 -1.07 -3.40
C VAL A 177 -18.83 -0.23 -4.36
N MET A 178 -18.74 1.09 -4.24
CA MET A 178 -19.71 2.03 -4.78
C MET A 178 -19.46 2.36 -6.25
N GLU A 179 -18.24 2.81 -6.55
CA GLU A 179 -17.87 3.27 -7.89
C GLU A 179 -16.37 3.18 -8.12
N ALA A 180 -16.00 3.08 -9.39
CA ALA A 180 -14.63 3.25 -9.85
C ALA A 180 -14.56 4.37 -10.91
N SER A 181 -13.41 5.03 -10.99
CA SER A 181 -13.15 6.03 -12.00
C SER A 181 -11.69 5.99 -12.43
N THR A 182 -11.42 6.17 -13.72
CA THR A 182 -10.08 6.20 -14.30
C THR A 182 -9.70 7.62 -14.68
N THR A 183 -8.51 8.07 -14.27
CA THR A 183 -7.93 9.35 -14.70
C THR A 183 -7.41 9.27 -16.12
N GLU A 184 -7.09 10.42 -16.73
CA GLU A 184 -6.48 10.49 -18.07
C GLU A 184 -5.14 9.72 -18.15
N ASP A 185 -4.41 9.63 -17.03
CA ASP A 185 -3.13 8.90 -16.93
C ASP A 185 -3.30 7.39 -16.63
N GLY A 186 -4.55 6.88 -16.63
CA GLY A 186 -4.84 5.46 -16.43
C GLY A 186 -4.84 5.00 -14.97
N VAL A 187 -4.78 5.93 -14.02
CA VAL A 187 -4.91 5.63 -12.58
C VAL A 187 -6.37 5.37 -12.25
N VAL A 188 -6.65 4.25 -11.58
CA VAL A 188 -8.01 3.89 -11.13
C VAL A 188 -8.19 4.24 -9.66
N TRP A 189 -9.31 4.87 -9.36
CA TRP A 189 -9.79 5.12 -8.01
C TRP A 189 -11.08 4.35 -7.76
N VAL A 190 -11.16 3.68 -6.62
CA VAL A 190 -12.38 2.99 -6.16
C VAL A 190 -12.83 3.62 -4.86
N LEU A 191 -14.09 4.05 -4.81
CA LEU A 191 -14.74 4.47 -3.58
C LEU A 191 -15.51 3.31 -2.98
N SER A 192 -15.30 3.03 -1.71
CA SER A 192 -16.02 2.01 -0.95
C SER A 192 -16.45 2.55 0.41
N TRP A 193 -17.44 1.90 0.99
CA TRP A 193 -17.86 2.05 2.38
C TRP A 193 -17.78 0.67 3.04
N SER A 194 -17.36 0.62 4.31
CA SER A 194 -17.32 -0.62 5.07
C SER A 194 -17.65 -0.39 6.54
N GLU A 195 -18.12 -1.45 7.19
CA GLU A 195 -18.40 -1.50 8.62
C GLU A 195 -17.65 -2.68 9.25
N PHE A 196 -17.03 -2.43 10.40
CA PHE A 196 -16.31 -3.42 11.18
C PHE A 196 -16.63 -3.28 12.67
N THR A 197 -16.74 -4.42 13.36
CA THR A 197 -16.83 -4.47 14.82
C THR A 197 -15.46 -4.81 15.41
N GLU A 198 -14.89 -3.90 16.19
CA GLU A 198 -13.61 -4.14 16.87
C GLU A 198 -13.77 -5.22 17.96
N VAL A 199 -12.97 -6.30 17.86
CA VAL A 199 -13.06 -7.44 18.78
C VAL A 199 -12.78 -7.05 20.24
N ALA A 200 -11.84 -6.13 20.46
CA ALA A 200 -11.41 -5.76 21.82
C ALA A 200 -12.46 -4.96 22.58
N SER A 201 -13.16 -4.04 21.93
CA SER A 201 -14.17 -3.15 22.53
C SER A 201 -15.61 -3.61 22.27
N GLY A 202 -15.84 -4.40 21.23
CA GLY A 202 -17.17 -4.73 20.71
C GLY A 202 -17.90 -3.54 20.07
N LEU A 203 -17.20 -2.44 19.78
CA LEU A 203 -17.76 -1.27 19.14
C LEU A 203 -17.68 -1.36 17.62
N THR A 204 -18.78 -1.07 16.96
CA THR A 204 -18.86 -1.02 15.52
C THR A 204 -18.45 0.34 15.00
N SER A 205 -17.64 0.37 13.96
CA SER A 205 -17.21 1.57 13.25
C SER A 205 -17.42 1.41 11.76
N ASN A 206 -17.68 2.51 11.06
CA ASN A 206 -17.78 2.52 9.61
C ASN A 206 -16.97 3.68 9.01
N ALA A 207 -16.54 3.51 7.76
CA ALA A 207 -15.77 4.53 7.06
C ALA A 207 -15.93 4.43 5.55
N TYR A 208 -15.71 5.55 4.88
CA TYR A 208 -15.41 5.58 3.46
C TYR A 208 -13.91 5.41 3.23
N THR A 209 -13.58 4.66 2.18
CA THR A 209 -12.20 4.47 1.73
C THR A 209 -12.11 4.73 0.24
N ALA A 210 -11.12 5.53 -0.16
CA ALA A 210 -10.73 5.70 -1.55
C ALA A 210 -9.44 4.92 -1.80
N THR A 211 -9.50 3.88 -2.62
CA THR A 211 -8.34 3.06 -2.99
C THR A 211 -7.84 3.45 -4.37
N ARG A 212 -6.56 3.76 -4.48
CA ARG A 212 -5.88 4.13 -5.72
C ARG A 212 -5.08 2.95 -6.25
N PHE A 213 -5.20 2.69 -7.55
CA PHE A 213 -4.49 1.62 -8.26
C PHE A 213 -3.73 2.16 -9.46
N GLU A 214 -2.55 1.58 -9.72
CA GLU A 214 -1.87 1.64 -11.00
C GLU A 214 -1.71 0.25 -11.57
N PHE A 215 -1.67 0.16 -12.91
CA PHE A 215 -1.61 -1.10 -13.64
C PHE A 215 -0.49 -1.06 -14.68
N ASN A 216 0.13 -2.21 -14.94
CA ASN A 216 1.02 -2.37 -16.08
C ASN A 216 0.23 -2.70 -17.37
N ASP A 217 0.93 -2.79 -18.49
CA ASP A 217 0.33 -3.11 -19.80
C ASP A 217 -0.30 -4.51 -19.86
N ALA A 218 0.06 -5.40 -18.95
CA ALA A 218 -0.55 -6.72 -18.81
C ALA A 218 -1.83 -6.71 -17.95
N GLY A 219 -2.27 -5.55 -17.44
CA GLY A 219 -3.43 -5.40 -16.56
C GLY A 219 -3.20 -5.90 -15.14
N GLN A 220 -1.95 -6.04 -14.70
CA GLN A 220 -1.62 -6.40 -13.33
C GLN A 220 -1.45 -5.14 -12.48
N VAL A 221 -1.88 -5.20 -11.24
CA VAL A 221 -1.71 -4.13 -10.25
C VAL A 221 -0.23 -3.96 -9.92
N THR A 222 0.29 -2.75 -10.10
CA THR A 222 1.68 -2.39 -9.78
C THR A 222 1.79 -1.48 -8.57
N TRP A 223 0.71 -0.80 -8.21
CA TRP A 223 0.70 0.11 -7.09
C TRP A 223 -0.69 0.22 -6.46
N VAL A 224 -0.76 0.19 -5.13
CA VAL A 224 -2.00 0.35 -4.35
C VAL A 224 -1.76 1.29 -3.18
N ALA A 225 -2.71 2.18 -2.91
CA ALA A 225 -2.76 2.98 -1.70
C ALA A 225 -4.19 3.28 -1.28
N ASN A 226 -4.43 3.35 0.02
CA ASN A 226 -5.71 3.70 0.61
C ASN A 226 -5.67 5.09 1.23
N LEU A 227 -6.80 5.80 1.12
CA LEU A 227 -7.14 6.98 1.91
C LEU A 227 -8.46 6.67 2.63
N SER A 228 -8.43 6.62 3.94
CA SER A 228 -9.56 6.24 4.79
C SER A 228 -9.85 7.31 5.84
N GLU A 229 -11.01 7.25 6.44
CA GLU A 229 -11.46 8.11 7.55
C GLU A 229 -10.95 7.61 8.91
N ASP A 230 -9.65 7.26 9.01
CA ASP A 230 -9.04 6.56 10.16
C ASP A 230 -9.30 7.27 11.50
N ARG A 231 -9.25 8.59 11.50
CA ARG A 231 -9.57 9.36 12.69
C ARG A 231 -11.01 9.17 13.14
N PHE A 232 -11.96 9.18 12.20
CA PHE A 232 -13.38 9.00 12.46
C PHE A 232 -13.66 7.58 12.98
N VAL A 233 -12.97 6.57 12.44
CA VAL A 233 -13.00 5.19 12.93
C VAL A 233 -12.57 5.12 14.40
N LEU A 234 -11.43 5.69 14.73
CA LEU A 234 -10.93 5.73 16.11
C LEU A 234 -11.90 6.43 17.08
N GLU A 235 -12.51 7.54 16.66
CA GLU A 235 -13.51 8.27 17.46
C GLU A 235 -14.77 7.40 17.71
N GLN A 236 -15.24 6.63 16.71
CA GLN A 236 -16.36 5.68 16.85
C GLN A 236 -16.02 4.52 17.81
N GLN A 237 -14.76 4.07 17.83
CA GLN A 237 -14.25 3.03 18.73
C GLN A 237 -13.95 3.56 20.14
N GLY A 238 -14.28 4.82 20.43
CA GLY A 238 -14.11 5.42 21.76
C GLY A 238 -12.72 5.94 22.08
N TYR A 239 -11.80 5.95 21.11
CA TYR A 239 -10.48 6.56 21.30
C TYR A 239 -10.56 8.08 21.23
N SER A 240 -9.80 8.75 22.08
CA SER A 240 -9.65 10.21 22.05
C SER A 240 -8.25 10.57 21.56
N ILE A 241 -8.20 11.44 20.53
CA ILE A 241 -6.92 11.96 20.04
C ILE A 241 -6.57 13.20 20.86
N THR A 242 -5.64 13.07 21.79
CA THR A 242 -5.12 14.19 22.60
C THR A 242 -3.79 14.68 22.04
N ARG A 243 -3.55 16.00 22.16
CA ARG A 243 -2.26 16.63 21.85
C ARG A 243 -1.30 16.51 23.02
#